data_96969ba18ed7d00fbb3b0528a35e3b5d
#
_entry.id   96969ba18ed7d00fbb3b0528a35e3b5d
#
_cell.length_a   1.000
_cell.length_b   1.000
_cell.length_c   1.000
_cell.angle_alpha   90.00
_cell.angle_beta   90.00
_cell.angle_gamma   90.00
#
_symmetry.space_group_name_H-M   'P 1'
#
loop_
_entity.id
_entity.type
_entity.pdbx_description
1 polymer ?
#
loop_
_entity_poly.entity_id
_entity_poly.type
_entity_poly.pdbx_seq_one_letter_code
_entity_poly.pdbx_strand_id
1 'polypeptide(L)'
;IFEVFVEPNYKIILQEPSWRMYEVYSLIYGAKMIKINYDSNLNLDLKNLIKLINEEKPKIVVIANPNQPTGTIIKASIIEKIIQVSKENKCLIIIDEAYYLFTKQTSYKMIEKYNNLIIVRTFSKAFGLAGLRIGYCIANSKIIKKLKILRPVTDSNSLGLKAAEHSIKNINYNKLRIKLIIEGRNWLIKVLKKNNIETFESHTNFILLKCKNKKSALQIIKMTKQKGYLIKGPFDKYPLKNMIRISIGPINIMRKFWKDCNDIF
;
A
#
# COMPACT_ATOMS: atom_id res chain seq x y z
N ILE A 1 -4.76 10.28 12.79
CA ILE A 1 -4.62 9.09 13.66
C ILE A 1 -3.39 9.29 14.55
N PHE A 2 -2.21 9.55 14.00
CA PHE A 2 -1.00 9.73 14.81
C PHE A 2 -1.16 10.85 15.83
N GLU A 3 -1.64 12.00 15.42
CA GLU A 3 -1.93 13.16 16.30
C GLU A 3 -2.81 12.83 17.53
N VAL A 4 -3.74 11.86 17.36
CA VAL A 4 -4.67 11.46 18.44
C VAL A 4 -4.08 10.43 19.38
N PHE A 5 -3.22 9.55 18.87
CA PHE A 5 -2.83 8.31 19.59
C PHE A 5 -1.34 8.19 19.87
N VAL A 6 -0.51 9.10 19.34
CA VAL A 6 0.96 9.03 19.49
C VAL A 6 1.45 10.20 20.31
N GLU A 7 2.23 9.89 21.34
CA GLU A 7 2.98 10.81 22.15
C GLU A 7 4.48 10.56 21.97
N PRO A 8 5.35 11.53 22.28
CA PRO A 8 6.80 11.34 22.21
C PRO A 8 7.26 10.06 22.94
N ASN A 9 8.20 9.36 22.34
CA ASN A 9 8.75 8.10 22.82
C ASN A 9 7.83 6.86 22.72
N TYR A 10 6.57 6.98 22.28
CA TYR A 10 5.75 5.80 22.02
C TYR A 10 6.38 4.94 20.91
N LYS A 11 6.41 3.62 21.13
CA LYS A 11 6.91 2.66 20.15
C LYS A 11 5.86 2.43 19.06
N ILE A 12 6.29 2.43 17.81
CA ILE A 12 5.45 2.13 16.65
C ILE A 12 6.16 1.09 15.79
N ILE A 13 5.46 0.01 15.43
CA ILE A 13 5.97 -0.98 14.48
C ILE A 13 5.50 -0.63 13.07
N LEU A 14 6.45 -0.57 12.11
CA LEU A 14 6.23 -0.28 10.70
C LEU A 14 6.84 -1.35 9.81
N GLN A 15 6.17 -1.69 8.72
CA GLN A 15 6.78 -2.46 7.62
C GLN A 15 7.86 -1.62 6.91
N GLU A 16 9.00 -2.22 6.56
CA GLU A 16 10.06 -1.58 5.79
C GLU A 16 10.47 -2.47 4.59
N PRO A 17 10.34 -2.01 3.34
CA PRO A 17 9.79 -0.72 2.96
C PRO A 17 8.26 -0.66 2.99
N SER A 18 7.72 0.52 3.27
CA SER A 18 6.31 0.82 3.16
C SER A 18 6.10 2.27 2.71
N TRP A 19 4.88 2.78 2.81
CA TRP A 19 4.60 4.17 2.46
C TRP A 19 5.32 5.13 3.42
N ARG A 20 6.22 5.94 2.85
CA ARG A 20 7.14 6.81 3.60
C ARG A 20 6.45 7.73 4.63
N MET A 21 5.19 8.09 4.41
CA MET A 21 4.50 9.00 5.32
C MET A 21 4.28 8.41 6.72
N TYR A 22 4.32 7.10 6.89
CA TYR A 22 4.31 6.50 8.24
C TYR A 22 5.56 6.86 9.03
N GLU A 23 6.74 6.84 8.40
CA GLU A 23 8.00 7.32 9.03
C GLU A 23 7.91 8.81 9.32
N VAL A 24 7.45 9.61 8.35
CA VAL A 24 7.32 11.06 8.51
C VAL A 24 6.42 11.41 9.69
N TYR A 25 5.23 10.80 9.78
CA TYR A 25 4.33 11.04 10.92
C TYR A 25 4.93 10.52 12.24
N SER A 26 5.62 9.39 12.24
CA SER A 26 6.30 8.90 13.44
C SER A 26 7.34 9.90 13.95
N LEU A 27 8.10 10.52 13.04
CA LEU A 27 9.09 11.55 13.39
C LEU A 27 8.42 12.84 13.89
N ILE A 28 7.36 13.32 13.24
CA ILE A 28 6.64 14.52 13.62
C ILE A 28 6.10 14.42 15.06
N TYR A 29 5.59 13.25 15.44
CA TYR A 29 5.04 13.02 16.77
C TYR A 29 6.04 12.40 17.76
N GLY A 30 7.33 12.39 17.45
CA GLY A 30 8.40 11.93 18.34
C GLY A 30 8.37 10.45 18.71
N ALA A 31 7.77 9.60 17.88
CA ALA A 31 7.67 8.17 18.13
C ALA A 31 8.98 7.43 17.90
N LYS A 32 9.22 6.36 18.66
CA LYS A 32 10.30 5.39 18.43
C LYS A 32 9.85 4.33 17.43
N MET A 33 10.46 4.31 16.24
CA MET A 33 10.10 3.38 15.17
C MET A 33 10.85 2.06 15.31
N ILE A 34 10.10 0.96 15.29
CA ILE A 34 10.61 -0.40 15.15
C ILE A 34 10.22 -0.89 13.77
N LYS A 35 11.21 -1.26 12.95
CA LYS A 35 10.99 -1.66 11.57
C LYS A 35 11.01 -3.17 11.43
N ILE A 36 9.99 -3.71 10.75
CA ILE A 36 9.98 -5.11 10.32
C ILE A 36 10.26 -5.17 8.82
N ASN A 37 11.37 -5.82 8.46
CA ASN A 37 11.88 -5.79 7.10
C ASN A 37 11.30 -6.90 6.23
N TYR A 38 11.19 -6.60 4.94
CA TYR A 38 10.99 -7.60 3.90
C TYR A 38 12.34 -8.23 3.50
N ASP A 39 12.32 -9.51 3.12
CA ASP A 39 13.47 -10.19 2.53
C ASP A 39 13.65 -9.85 1.03
N SER A 40 14.68 -10.44 0.39
CA SER A 40 14.96 -10.26 -1.05
C SER A 40 13.84 -10.76 -1.96
N ASN A 41 13.00 -11.68 -1.48
CA ASN A 41 11.85 -12.23 -2.19
C ASN A 41 10.56 -11.47 -1.90
N LEU A 42 10.68 -10.35 -1.18
CA LEU A 42 9.58 -9.51 -0.72
C LEU A 42 8.60 -10.23 0.23
N ASN A 43 9.08 -11.17 1.04
CA ASN A 43 8.34 -11.76 2.13
C ASN A 43 8.58 -10.98 3.42
N LEU A 44 7.52 -10.72 4.17
CA LEU A 44 7.61 -10.12 5.50
C LEU A 44 7.81 -11.21 6.56
N ASP A 45 8.73 -11.00 7.50
CA ASP A 45 8.93 -11.92 8.62
C ASP A 45 7.81 -11.77 9.65
N LEU A 46 6.74 -12.52 9.41
CA LEU A 46 5.52 -12.48 10.23
C LEU A 46 5.71 -13.08 11.62
N LYS A 47 6.65 -14.03 11.78
CA LYS A 47 6.99 -14.59 13.09
C LYS A 47 7.67 -13.54 13.96
N ASN A 48 8.66 -12.85 13.39
CA ASN A 48 9.35 -11.78 14.09
C ASN A 48 8.42 -10.59 14.37
N LEU A 49 7.49 -10.27 13.47
CA LEU A 49 6.47 -9.24 13.73
C LEU A 49 5.66 -9.55 14.98
N ILE A 50 5.14 -10.79 15.11
CA ILE A 50 4.36 -11.23 16.28
C ILE A 50 5.22 -11.19 17.54
N LYS A 51 6.47 -11.64 17.46
CA LYS A 51 7.44 -11.58 18.56
C LYS A 51 7.64 -10.14 19.03
N LEU A 52 7.93 -9.22 18.11
CA LEU A 52 8.13 -7.80 18.41
C LEU A 52 6.89 -7.15 19.05
N ILE A 53 5.68 -7.51 18.63
CA ILE A 53 4.45 -6.99 19.27
C ILE A 53 4.39 -7.41 20.74
N ASN A 54 4.73 -8.67 21.05
CA ASN A 54 4.69 -9.18 22.42
C ASN A 54 5.79 -8.58 23.31
N GLU A 55 7.00 -8.42 22.79
CA GLU A 55 8.17 -7.95 23.55
C GLU A 55 8.14 -6.43 23.72
N GLU A 56 7.89 -5.69 22.65
CA GLU A 56 8.00 -4.25 22.62
C GLU A 56 6.73 -3.52 23.04
N LYS A 57 5.58 -4.20 23.02
CA LYS A 57 4.25 -3.67 23.34
C LYS A 57 4.00 -2.28 22.74
N PRO A 58 4.07 -2.16 21.40
CA PRO A 58 4.01 -0.87 20.73
C PRO A 58 2.64 -0.21 20.94
N LYS A 59 2.59 1.12 20.88
CA LYS A 59 1.33 1.84 20.90
C LYS A 59 0.51 1.60 19.64
N ILE A 60 1.21 1.56 18.48
CA ILE A 60 0.59 1.34 17.16
C ILE A 60 1.42 0.34 16.36
N VAL A 61 0.72 -0.55 15.67
CA VAL A 61 1.26 -1.38 14.59
C VAL A 61 0.63 -0.92 13.28
N VAL A 62 1.43 -0.62 12.25
CA VAL A 62 0.92 -0.19 10.93
C VAL A 62 1.26 -1.27 9.90
N ILE A 63 0.23 -1.78 9.25
CA ILE A 63 0.34 -2.79 8.20
C ILE A 63 -0.38 -2.29 6.95
N ALA A 64 0.37 -2.02 5.88
CA ALA A 64 -0.21 -1.79 4.56
C ALA A 64 -0.49 -3.14 3.88
N ASN A 65 -1.74 -3.36 3.48
CA ASN A 65 -2.17 -4.62 2.88
C ASN A 65 -3.27 -4.44 1.82
N PRO A 66 -2.91 -4.44 0.53
CA PRO A 66 -1.58 -4.66 -0.08
C PRO A 66 -0.56 -3.57 0.22
N ASN A 67 0.73 -3.94 0.35
CA ASN A 67 1.79 -2.99 0.66
C ASN A 67 2.28 -2.21 -0.57
N GLN A 68 2.64 -0.97 -0.36
CA GLN A 68 3.41 -0.15 -1.29
C GLN A 68 4.78 0.15 -0.65
N PRO A 69 5.91 -0.09 -1.34
CA PRO A 69 6.05 -0.31 -2.79
C PRO A 69 6.19 -1.76 -3.22
N THR A 70 6.07 -2.76 -2.34
CA THR A 70 6.32 -4.17 -2.69
C THR A 70 5.23 -4.81 -3.55
N GLY A 71 3.98 -4.35 -3.44
CA GLY A 71 2.82 -4.95 -4.10
C GLY A 71 2.31 -6.23 -3.42
N THR A 72 2.95 -6.67 -2.34
CA THR A 72 2.66 -7.91 -1.64
C THR A 72 1.40 -7.84 -0.79
N ILE A 73 0.86 -9.01 -0.44
CA ILE A 73 -0.32 -9.17 0.40
C ILE A 73 -0.03 -10.18 1.53
N ILE A 74 -0.55 -9.91 2.70
CA ILE A 74 -0.56 -10.83 3.84
C ILE A 74 -1.94 -11.49 3.86
N LYS A 75 -1.99 -12.82 3.97
CA LYS A 75 -3.24 -13.59 4.01
C LYS A 75 -4.15 -13.14 5.15
N ALA A 76 -5.46 -13.18 4.93
CA ALA A 76 -6.47 -12.71 5.89
C ALA A 76 -6.37 -13.38 7.26
N SER A 77 -6.11 -14.69 7.31
CA SER A 77 -5.93 -15.43 8.57
C SER A 77 -4.74 -14.94 9.39
N ILE A 78 -3.66 -14.53 8.72
CA ILE A 78 -2.47 -13.99 9.38
C ILE A 78 -2.71 -12.55 9.83
N ILE A 79 -3.41 -11.74 9.02
CA ILE A 79 -3.85 -10.39 9.43
C ILE A 79 -4.71 -10.50 10.70
N GLU A 80 -5.67 -11.41 10.75
CA GLU A 80 -6.49 -11.62 11.93
C GLU A 80 -5.66 -11.99 13.16
N LYS A 81 -4.67 -12.87 13.01
CA LYS A 81 -3.73 -13.23 14.10
C LYS A 81 -2.95 -12.01 14.59
N ILE A 82 -2.46 -11.17 13.69
CA ILE A 82 -1.73 -9.93 14.06
C ILE A 82 -2.66 -8.97 14.81
N ILE A 83 -3.91 -8.81 14.38
CA ILE A 83 -4.90 -7.97 15.05
C ILE A 83 -5.18 -8.48 16.45
N GLN A 84 -5.35 -9.80 16.62
CA GLN A 84 -5.59 -10.44 17.91
C GLN A 84 -4.42 -10.23 18.86
N VAL A 85 -3.18 -10.55 18.44
CA VAL A 85 -1.97 -10.34 19.27
C VAL A 85 -1.80 -8.88 19.64
N SER A 86 -2.09 -7.95 18.72
CA SER A 86 -2.09 -6.50 19.01
C SER A 86 -3.11 -6.15 20.08
N LYS A 87 -4.32 -6.75 20.05
CA LYS A 87 -5.36 -6.52 21.06
C LYS A 87 -4.93 -7.03 22.44
N GLU A 88 -4.35 -8.22 22.51
CA GLU A 88 -3.84 -8.81 23.75
C GLU A 88 -2.77 -7.93 24.41
N ASN A 89 -1.95 -7.26 23.59
CA ASN A 89 -0.92 -6.31 24.05
C ASN A 89 -1.42 -4.85 24.16
N LYS A 90 -2.72 -4.59 24.10
CA LYS A 90 -3.34 -3.25 24.17
C LYS A 90 -2.81 -2.30 23.08
N CYS A 91 -2.35 -2.82 21.97
CA CYS A 91 -1.85 -2.07 20.83
C CYS A 91 -2.99 -1.71 19.87
N LEU A 92 -2.99 -0.50 19.34
CA LEU A 92 -3.78 -0.13 18.19
C LEU A 92 -3.16 -0.74 16.92
N ILE A 93 -3.97 -1.24 16.01
CA ILE A 93 -3.49 -1.69 14.71
C ILE A 93 -4.17 -0.91 13.58
N ILE A 94 -3.36 -0.39 12.67
CA ILE A 94 -3.80 0.30 11.46
C ILE A 94 -3.56 -0.66 10.29
N ILE A 95 -4.62 -1.06 9.60
CA ILE A 95 -4.52 -1.76 8.32
C ILE A 95 -4.79 -0.75 7.20
N ASP A 96 -3.74 -0.43 6.44
CA ASP A 96 -3.88 0.43 5.28
C ASP A 96 -4.31 -0.39 4.06
N GLU A 97 -5.56 -0.21 3.68
CA GLU A 97 -6.20 -0.84 2.54
C GLU A 97 -6.30 0.11 1.33
N ALA A 98 -5.32 0.98 1.11
CA ALA A 98 -5.32 1.91 -0.03
C ALA A 98 -5.46 1.20 -1.38
N TYR A 99 -5.08 -0.06 -1.47
CA TYR A 99 -5.13 -0.89 -2.69
C TYR A 99 -6.18 -2.02 -2.63
N TYR A 100 -7.08 -2.04 -1.64
CA TYR A 100 -8.00 -3.17 -1.37
C TYR A 100 -8.87 -3.57 -2.57
N LEU A 101 -9.23 -2.63 -3.44
CA LEU A 101 -10.05 -2.91 -4.62
C LEU A 101 -9.28 -3.64 -5.75
N PHE A 102 -7.95 -3.69 -5.71
CA PHE A 102 -7.13 -4.47 -6.64
C PHE A 102 -6.90 -5.91 -6.17
N THR A 103 -7.42 -6.26 -5.01
CA THR A 103 -7.46 -7.60 -4.44
C THR A 103 -8.87 -7.91 -3.95
N LYS A 104 -9.17 -9.18 -3.65
CA LYS A 104 -10.45 -9.58 -3.05
C LYS A 104 -10.41 -9.56 -1.51
N GLN A 105 -9.27 -9.22 -0.93
CA GLN A 105 -9.07 -9.28 0.52
C GLN A 105 -9.33 -7.93 1.17
N THR A 106 -10.05 -7.96 2.30
CA THR A 106 -10.26 -6.81 3.20
C THR A 106 -10.47 -7.29 4.62
N SER A 107 -10.05 -6.48 5.58
CA SER A 107 -10.24 -6.69 7.01
C SER A 107 -11.54 -6.07 7.54
N TYR A 108 -12.42 -5.57 6.67
CA TYR A 108 -13.60 -4.80 7.06
C TYR A 108 -14.48 -5.52 8.09
N LYS A 109 -14.78 -6.81 7.89
CA LYS A 109 -15.60 -7.60 8.79
C LYS A 109 -14.99 -7.79 10.19
N MET A 110 -13.68 -7.59 10.32
CA MET A 110 -12.96 -7.74 11.61
C MET A 110 -13.21 -6.56 12.56
N ILE A 111 -13.73 -5.42 12.06
CA ILE A 111 -14.06 -4.26 12.89
C ILE A 111 -15.11 -4.58 13.97
N GLU A 112 -16.04 -5.49 13.67
CA GLU A 112 -17.08 -5.90 14.64
C GLU A 112 -16.48 -6.71 15.80
N LYS A 113 -15.43 -7.49 15.53
CA LYS A 113 -14.76 -8.37 16.50
C LYS A 113 -13.64 -7.68 17.28
N TYR A 114 -12.95 -6.72 16.65
CA TYR A 114 -11.74 -6.12 17.17
C TYR A 114 -11.85 -4.60 17.34
N ASN A 115 -11.92 -4.16 18.61
CA ASN A 115 -12.08 -2.75 18.95
C ASN A 115 -10.78 -1.93 18.88
N ASN A 116 -9.63 -2.58 18.64
CA ASN A 116 -8.32 -1.96 18.47
C ASN A 116 -7.91 -1.78 16.98
N LEU A 117 -8.81 -2.09 16.03
CA LEU A 117 -8.54 -2.04 14.60
C LEU A 117 -9.00 -0.71 14.00
N ILE A 118 -8.13 -0.11 13.19
CA ILE A 118 -8.44 1.01 12.29
C ILE A 118 -8.10 0.56 10.87
N ILE A 119 -9.06 0.65 9.95
CA ILE A 119 -8.82 0.46 8.52
C ILE A 119 -8.79 1.83 7.87
N VAL A 120 -7.77 2.09 7.05
CA VAL A 120 -7.69 3.32 6.26
C VAL A 120 -7.82 3.01 4.77
N ARG A 121 -8.58 3.85 4.04
CA ARG A 121 -8.84 3.71 2.60
C ARG A 121 -8.78 5.05 1.91
N THR A 122 -8.57 5.04 0.61
CA THR A 122 -8.44 6.25 -0.20
C THR A 122 -9.23 6.16 -1.50
N PHE A 123 -9.69 7.31 -1.97
CA PHE A 123 -10.22 7.47 -3.33
C PHE A 123 -9.12 7.77 -4.37
N SER A 124 -7.88 7.94 -3.93
CA SER A 124 -6.74 8.32 -4.78
C SER A 124 -6.29 7.22 -5.76
N LYS A 125 -6.58 5.94 -5.49
CA LYS A 125 -6.06 4.79 -6.26
C LYS A 125 -7.12 4.21 -7.19
N ALA A 126 -7.93 3.28 -6.71
CA ALA A 126 -8.91 2.57 -7.51
C ALA A 126 -10.00 3.48 -8.11
N PHE A 127 -10.34 4.57 -7.42
CA PHE A 127 -11.33 5.54 -7.90
C PHE A 127 -10.75 6.64 -8.80
N GLY A 128 -9.43 6.76 -8.90
CA GLY A 128 -8.77 7.75 -9.76
C GLY A 128 -8.88 9.21 -9.29
N LEU A 129 -9.26 9.46 -8.03
CA LEU A 129 -9.49 10.79 -7.47
C LEU A 129 -8.29 11.33 -6.67
N ALA A 130 -7.07 11.04 -7.11
CA ALA A 130 -5.85 11.39 -6.37
C ALA A 130 -5.71 12.90 -6.11
N GLY A 131 -6.08 13.74 -7.07
CA GLY A 131 -6.02 15.21 -6.95
C GLY A 131 -7.02 15.80 -5.96
N LEU A 132 -8.10 15.08 -5.62
CA LEU A 132 -9.14 15.56 -4.72
C LEU A 132 -8.86 15.31 -3.23
N ARG A 133 -7.80 14.56 -2.90
CA ARG A 133 -7.33 14.33 -1.53
C ARG A 133 -8.38 13.78 -0.55
N ILE A 134 -9.21 12.84 -1.00
CA ILE A 134 -10.25 12.20 -0.19
C ILE A 134 -9.83 10.79 0.22
N GLY A 135 -10.03 10.49 1.49
CA GLY A 135 -9.88 9.17 2.10
C GLY A 135 -10.79 9.04 3.30
N TYR A 136 -10.85 7.86 3.88
CA TYR A 136 -11.66 7.61 5.07
C TYR A 136 -11.04 6.50 5.93
N CYS A 137 -11.42 6.47 7.19
CA CYS A 137 -11.11 5.37 8.08
C CYS A 137 -12.39 4.72 8.60
N ILE A 138 -12.26 3.45 8.95
CA ILE A 138 -13.31 2.63 9.55
C ILE A 138 -12.73 2.06 10.84
N ALA A 139 -13.42 2.26 11.94
CA ALA A 139 -13.00 1.77 13.26
C ALA A 139 -14.19 1.67 14.20
N ASN A 140 -13.98 1.11 15.37
CA ASN A 140 -14.94 1.12 16.46
C ASN A 140 -15.38 2.57 16.82
N SER A 141 -16.63 2.74 17.25
CA SER A 141 -17.21 4.05 17.56
C SER A 141 -16.41 4.86 18.59
N LYS A 142 -15.78 4.20 19.58
CA LYS A 142 -14.93 4.87 20.58
C LYS A 142 -13.68 5.50 19.95
N ILE A 143 -13.06 4.80 18.98
CA ILE A 143 -11.92 5.33 18.21
C ILE A 143 -12.37 6.50 17.35
N ILE A 144 -13.49 6.34 16.61
CA ILE A 144 -14.02 7.40 15.75
C ILE A 144 -14.38 8.66 16.55
N LYS A 145 -14.96 8.53 17.75
CA LYS A 145 -15.22 9.67 18.63
C LYS A 145 -13.93 10.45 18.97
N LYS A 146 -12.84 9.76 19.31
CA LYS A 146 -11.54 10.41 19.57
C LYS A 146 -10.97 11.10 18.31
N LEU A 147 -11.04 10.45 17.15
CA LEU A 147 -10.57 11.06 15.90
C LEU A 147 -11.36 12.31 15.52
N LYS A 148 -12.67 12.35 15.82
CA LYS A 148 -13.53 13.50 15.53
C LYS A 148 -13.17 14.75 16.35
N ILE A 149 -12.57 14.60 17.53
CA ILE A 149 -12.19 15.73 18.40
C ILE A 149 -11.16 16.64 17.71
N LEU A 150 -10.20 16.04 16.99
CA LEU A 150 -9.15 16.79 16.28
C LEU A 150 -9.49 17.06 14.80
N ARG A 151 -10.72 16.74 14.40
CA ARG A 151 -11.15 16.99 13.02
C ARG A 151 -11.44 18.48 12.84
N PRO A 152 -10.72 19.19 11.93
CA PRO A 152 -11.08 20.55 11.58
C PRO A 152 -12.49 20.65 11.01
N VAL A 153 -13.16 21.79 11.21
CA VAL A 153 -14.51 22.03 10.66
C VAL A 153 -14.51 21.93 9.13
N THR A 154 -13.40 22.32 8.49
CA THR A 154 -13.22 22.36 7.03
C THR A 154 -12.11 21.41 6.56
N ASP A 155 -12.16 20.14 6.99
CA ASP A 155 -11.10 19.15 6.71
C ASP A 155 -11.13 18.56 5.31
N SER A 156 -12.25 18.63 4.64
CA SER A 156 -12.46 18.00 3.34
C SER A 156 -13.14 18.94 2.36
N ASN A 157 -12.60 19.03 1.13
CA ASN A 157 -13.19 19.88 0.11
C ASN A 157 -14.52 19.30 -0.41
N SER A 158 -15.51 20.18 -0.64
CA SER A 158 -16.86 19.79 -1.03
C SER A 158 -16.91 19.09 -2.39
N LEU A 159 -16.10 19.53 -3.36
CA LEU A 159 -16.03 18.90 -4.70
C LEU A 159 -15.51 17.46 -4.58
N GLY A 160 -14.47 17.25 -3.75
CA GLY A 160 -13.93 15.92 -3.47
C GLY A 160 -14.94 15.00 -2.83
N LEU A 161 -15.71 15.48 -1.86
CA LEU A 161 -16.79 14.70 -1.21
C LEU A 161 -17.88 14.33 -2.21
N LYS A 162 -18.33 15.26 -3.05
CA LYS A 162 -19.33 14.99 -4.11
C LYS A 162 -18.83 13.99 -5.15
N ALA A 163 -17.57 14.11 -5.59
CA ALA A 163 -16.95 13.16 -6.51
C ALA A 163 -16.81 11.76 -5.89
N ALA A 164 -16.44 11.67 -4.60
CA ALA A 164 -16.37 10.41 -3.89
C ALA A 164 -17.76 9.76 -3.73
N GLU A 165 -18.79 10.53 -3.35
CA GLU A 165 -20.18 10.08 -3.28
C GLU A 165 -20.67 9.53 -4.64
N HIS A 166 -20.45 10.28 -5.72
CA HIS A 166 -20.80 9.84 -7.07
C HIS A 166 -20.08 8.54 -7.45
N SER A 167 -18.79 8.43 -7.12
CA SER A 167 -18.00 7.23 -7.40
C SER A 167 -18.50 5.99 -6.66
N ILE A 168 -19.00 6.16 -5.43
CA ILE A 168 -19.60 5.06 -4.66
C ILE A 168 -20.95 4.66 -5.26
N LYS A 169 -21.81 5.63 -5.60
CA LYS A 169 -23.11 5.38 -6.25
C LYS A 169 -22.93 4.64 -7.59
N ASN A 170 -21.86 4.92 -8.32
CA ASN A 170 -21.51 4.30 -9.60
C ASN A 170 -20.39 3.23 -9.45
N ILE A 171 -20.40 2.47 -8.38
CA ILE A 171 -19.32 1.51 -8.06
C ILE A 171 -19.10 0.46 -9.16
N ASN A 172 -20.11 0.07 -9.90
CA ASN A 172 -20.00 -0.91 -10.98
C ASN A 172 -19.11 -0.40 -12.13
N TYR A 173 -19.18 0.87 -12.48
CA TYR A 173 -18.28 1.48 -13.45
C TYR A 173 -16.81 1.42 -12.97
N ASN A 174 -16.58 1.75 -11.69
CA ASN A 174 -15.24 1.65 -11.11
C ASN A 174 -14.74 0.21 -11.07
N LYS A 175 -15.59 -0.77 -10.73
CA LYS A 175 -15.24 -2.19 -10.74
C LYS A 175 -14.81 -2.67 -12.13
N LEU A 176 -15.48 -2.23 -13.20
CA LEU A 176 -15.09 -2.55 -14.57
C LEU A 176 -13.69 -2.02 -14.89
N ARG A 177 -13.41 -0.75 -14.58
CA ARG A 177 -12.08 -0.15 -14.78
C ARG A 177 -10.99 -0.88 -13.99
N ILE A 178 -11.27 -1.22 -12.73
CA ILE A 178 -10.34 -1.98 -11.88
C ILE A 178 -10.06 -3.35 -12.49
N LYS A 179 -11.08 -4.04 -13.01
CA LYS A 179 -10.93 -5.33 -13.71
C LYS A 179 -9.96 -5.21 -14.88
N LEU A 180 -10.12 -4.20 -15.73
CA LEU A 180 -9.22 -3.95 -16.86
C LEU A 180 -7.75 -3.71 -16.42
N ILE A 181 -7.53 -3.02 -15.30
CA ILE A 181 -6.20 -2.82 -14.72
C ILE A 181 -5.64 -4.14 -14.20
N ILE A 182 -6.43 -4.95 -13.51
CA ILE A 182 -6.00 -6.28 -13.02
C ILE A 182 -5.64 -7.18 -14.19
N GLU A 183 -6.43 -7.18 -15.27
CA GLU A 183 -6.14 -7.92 -16.50
C GLU A 183 -4.83 -7.44 -17.14
N GLY A 184 -4.62 -6.13 -17.23
CA GLY A 184 -3.37 -5.54 -17.72
C GLY A 184 -2.16 -5.94 -16.87
N ARG A 185 -2.30 -5.94 -15.54
CA ARG A 185 -1.27 -6.40 -14.61
C ARG A 185 -0.90 -7.87 -14.85
N ASN A 186 -1.88 -8.73 -14.83
CA ASN A 186 -1.67 -10.17 -14.96
C ASN A 186 -1.08 -10.52 -16.35
N TRP A 187 -1.55 -9.85 -17.39
CA TRP A 187 -1.01 -10.00 -18.74
C TRP A 187 0.46 -9.56 -18.79
N LEU A 188 0.81 -8.38 -18.27
CA LEU A 188 2.19 -7.87 -18.32
C LEU A 188 3.13 -8.76 -17.51
N ILE A 189 2.75 -9.21 -16.30
CA ILE A 189 3.53 -10.17 -15.51
C ILE A 189 3.82 -11.45 -16.32
N LYS A 190 2.79 -12.00 -16.98
CA LYS A 190 2.94 -13.21 -17.81
C LYS A 190 3.93 -12.99 -18.96
N VAL A 191 3.83 -11.86 -19.64
CA VAL A 191 4.73 -11.51 -20.75
C VAL A 191 6.16 -11.31 -20.27
N LEU A 192 6.38 -10.60 -19.19
CA LEU A 192 7.71 -10.40 -18.61
C LEU A 192 8.37 -11.72 -18.23
N LYS A 193 7.63 -12.60 -17.52
CA LYS A 193 8.13 -13.93 -17.15
C LYS A 193 8.48 -14.79 -18.37
N LYS A 194 7.67 -14.73 -19.44
CA LYS A 194 7.95 -15.45 -20.71
C LYS A 194 9.26 -14.97 -21.37
N ASN A 195 9.64 -13.72 -21.16
CA ASN A 195 10.87 -13.13 -21.67
C ASN A 195 12.03 -13.15 -20.66
N ASN A 196 11.95 -14.00 -19.63
CA ASN A 196 12.97 -14.16 -18.58
C ASN A 196 13.29 -12.88 -17.80
N ILE A 197 12.33 -11.95 -17.71
CA ILE A 197 12.45 -10.72 -16.93
C ILE A 197 11.94 -10.99 -15.52
N GLU A 198 12.82 -10.85 -14.52
CA GLU A 198 12.49 -11.11 -13.11
C GLU A 198 11.50 -10.08 -12.60
N THR A 199 10.30 -10.53 -12.25
CA THR A 199 9.21 -9.70 -11.72
C THR A 199 8.50 -10.39 -10.57
N PHE A 200 7.93 -9.59 -9.66
CA PHE A 200 7.24 -10.07 -8.48
C PHE A 200 5.72 -10.05 -8.69
N GLU A 201 5.01 -10.94 -7.97
CA GLU A 201 3.56 -10.85 -7.90
C GLU A 201 3.13 -9.54 -7.25
N SER A 202 2.01 -9.01 -7.73
CA SER A 202 1.47 -7.77 -7.19
C SER A 202 -0.04 -7.83 -7.03
N HIS A 203 -0.53 -7.25 -5.95
CA HIS A 203 -1.94 -7.08 -5.63
C HIS A 203 -2.37 -5.60 -5.69
N THR A 204 -1.59 -4.78 -6.41
CA THR A 204 -1.80 -3.34 -6.58
C THR A 204 -1.98 -2.97 -8.05
N ASN A 205 -1.97 -1.67 -8.38
CA ASN A 205 -1.92 -1.16 -9.75
C ASN A 205 -0.50 -0.83 -10.22
N PHE A 206 0.48 -1.55 -9.72
CA PHE A 206 1.88 -1.48 -10.17
C PHE A 206 2.55 -2.84 -10.01
N ILE A 207 3.68 -3.03 -10.67
CA ILE A 207 4.56 -4.18 -10.51
C ILE A 207 6.00 -3.73 -10.28
N LEU A 208 6.79 -4.60 -9.66
CA LEU A 208 8.24 -4.43 -9.52
C LEU A 208 8.96 -5.36 -10.49
N LEU A 209 10.02 -4.85 -11.11
CA LEU A 209 10.97 -5.61 -11.89
C LEU A 209 12.34 -5.48 -11.25
N LYS A 210 13.07 -6.59 -11.16
CA LYS A 210 14.44 -6.61 -10.68
C LYS A 210 15.38 -6.48 -11.88
N CYS A 211 16.27 -5.49 -11.82
CA CYS A 211 17.29 -5.28 -12.81
C CYS A 211 18.62 -5.88 -12.34
N LYS A 212 19.47 -6.29 -13.27
CA LYS A 212 20.78 -6.88 -12.98
C LYS A 212 21.63 -5.98 -12.05
N ASN A 213 21.62 -4.69 -12.31
CA ASN A 213 22.32 -3.70 -11.51
C ASN A 213 21.73 -2.29 -11.71
N LYS A 214 22.26 -1.29 -10.98
CA LYS A 214 21.79 0.10 -11.06
C LYS A 214 21.95 0.71 -12.46
N LYS A 215 23.03 0.36 -13.18
CA LYS A 215 23.30 0.88 -14.53
C LYS A 215 22.25 0.42 -15.52
N SER A 216 21.92 -0.89 -15.52
CA SER A 216 20.85 -1.43 -16.37
C SER A 216 19.47 -0.83 -16.02
N ALA A 217 19.15 -0.67 -14.74
CA ALA A 217 17.91 -0.02 -14.32
C ALA A 217 17.81 1.43 -14.84
N LEU A 218 18.88 2.21 -14.73
CA LEU A 218 18.93 3.60 -15.25
C LEU A 218 18.80 3.65 -16.77
N GLN A 219 19.42 2.70 -17.46
CA GLN A 219 19.31 2.58 -18.93
C GLN A 219 17.87 2.31 -19.36
N ILE A 220 17.19 1.33 -18.73
CA ILE A 220 15.79 1.02 -18.98
C ILE A 220 14.92 2.28 -18.78
N ILE A 221 15.09 2.98 -17.64
CA ILE A 221 14.34 4.20 -17.33
C ILE A 221 14.58 5.29 -18.40
N LYS A 222 15.83 5.49 -18.82
CA LYS A 222 16.19 6.47 -19.86
C LYS A 222 15.53 6.14 -21.20
N MET A 223 15.65 4.91 -21.65
CA MET A 223 15.12 4.48 -22.95
C MET A 223 13.60 4.47 -22.99
N THR A 224 12.93 4.02 -21.92
CA THR A 224 11.47 4.08 -21.82
C THR A 224 10.97 5.53 -21.78
N LYS A 225 11.70 6.45 -21.10
CA LYS A 225 11.37 7.88 -21.11
C LYS A 225 11.45 8.49 -22.51
N GLN A 226 12.44 8.09 -23.32
CA GLN A 226 12.54 8.56 -24.71
C GLN A 226 11.36 8.09 -25.58
N LYS A 227 10.74 6.93 -25.26
CA LYS A 227 9.51 6.42 -25.86
C LYS A 227 8.22 6.99 -25.20
N GLY A 228 8.33 7.95 -24.28
CA GLY A 228 7.19 8.63 -23.63
C GLY A 228 6.66 7.92 -22.38
N TYR A 229 7.35 6.90 -21.83
CA TYR A 229 6.93 6.17 -20.66
C TYR A 229 7.79 6.49 -19.43
N LEU A 230 7.16 6.96 -18.34
CA LEU A 230 7.84 7.27 -17.10
C LEU A 230 7.78 6.08 -16.13
N ILE A 231 8.94 5.53 -15.78
CA ILE A 231 9.09 4.42 -14.84
C ILE A 231 9.77 4.92 -13.57
N LYS A 232 9.30 4.45 -12.41
CA LYS A 232 9.86 4.82 -11.10
C LYS A 232 11.02 3.92 -10.73
N GLY A 233 12.12 4.52 -10.28
CA GLY A 233 13.32 3.83 -9.79
C GLY A 233 14.60 4.47 -10.34
N PRO A 234 15.75 3.76 -10.30
CA PRO A 234 15.92 2.56 -9.48
C PRO A 234 15.79 2.89 -8.00
N PHE A 235 15.38 1.90 -7.21
CA PHE A 235 15.42 2.03 -5.76
C PHE A 235 16.84 1.72 -5.26
N ASP A 236 17.29 2.44 -4.23
CA ASP A 236 18.66 2.33 -3.71
C ASP A 236 18.75 1.45 -2.45
N LYS A 237 17.63 1.25 -1.73
CA LYS A 237 17.60 0.54 -0.44
C LYS A 237 17.15 -0.91 -0.60
N TYR A 238 17.76 -1.80 0.21
CA TYR A 238 17.28 -3.18 0.38
C TYR A 238 15.84 -3.19 0.93
N PRO A 239 14.99 -4.12 0.52
CA PRO A 239 15.17 -5.20 -0.46
C PRO A 239 14.97 -4.76 -1.92
N LEU A 240 14.63 -3.50 -2.17
CA LEU A 240 14.26 -2.99 -3.49
C LEU A 240 15.45 -2.53 -4.34
N LYS A 241 16.68 -2.72 -3.85
CA LYS A 241 17.87 -2.26 -4.56
C LYS A 241 17.89 -2.74 -6.01
N ASN A 242 18.14 -1.81 -6.93
CA ASN A 242 18.13 -2.02 -8.39
C ASN A 242 16.76 -2.40 -8.98
N MET A 243 15.68 -2.37 -8.23
CA MET A 243 14.35 -2.58 -8.79
C MET A 243 13.79 -1.30 -9.41
N ILE A 244 12.93 -1.49 -10.40
CA ILE A 244 12.10 -0.45 -11.01
C ILE A 244 10.64 -0.80 -10.84
N ARG A 245 9.76 0.23 -10.82
CA ARG A 245 8.33 0.06 -10.63
C ARG A 245 7.56 0.61 -11.82
N ILE A 246 6.75 -0.24 -12.43
CA ILE A 246 5.87 0.11 -13.55
C ILE A 246 4.44 0.24 -13.01
N SER A 247 3.81 1.40 -13.22
CA SER A 247 2.38 1.57 -12.97
C SER A 247 1.57 0.89 -14.06
N ILE A 248 0.48 0.24 -13.67
CA ILE A 248 -0.35 -0.56 -14.56
C ILE A 248 -1.59 0.24 -14.99
N GLY A 249 -1.83 0.26 -16.28
CA GLY A 249 -3.06 0.71 -16.92
C GLY A 249 -3.94 -0.46 -17.39
N PRO A 250 -5.04 -0.18 -18.08
CA PRO A 250 -5.84 -1.18 -18.78
C PRO A 250 -5.00 -2.01 -19.75
N ILE A 251 -5.47 -3.23 -20.05
CA ILE A 251 -4.71 -4.20 -20.84
C ILE A 251 -4.26 -3.70 -22.23
N ASN A 252 -5.08 -2.88 -22.90
CA ASN A 252 -4.73 -2.27 -24.18
C ASN A 252 -3.53 -1.32 -24.06
N ILE A 253 -3.46 -0.53 -22.97
CA ILE A 253 -2.33 0.34 -22.66
C ILE A 253 -1.06 -0.48 -22.36
N MET A 254 -1.19 -1.59 -21.60
CA MET A 254 -0.05 -2.44 -21.30
C MET A 254 0.47 -3.18 -22.54
N ARG A 255 -0.43 -3.57 -23.45
CA ARG A 255 -0.03 -4.15 -24.76
C ARG A 255 0.73 -3.14 -25.62
N LYS A 256 0.25 -1.90 -25.66
CA LYS A 256 0.95 -0.82 -26.37
C LYS A 256 2.33 -0.56 -25.75
N PHE A 257 2.40 -0.39 -24.43
CA PHE A 257 3.67 -0.24 -23.70
C PHE A 257 4.67 -1.34 -24.05
N TRP A 258 4.24 -2.61 -24.02
CA TRP A 258 5.10 -3.73 -24.35
C TRP A 258 5.55 -3.72 -25.81
N LYS A 259 4.64 -3.47 -26.75
CA LYS A 259 4.97 -3.34 -28.18
C LYS A 259 6.04 -2.27 -28.42
N ASP A 260 5.92 -1.13 -27.74
CA ASP A 260 6.82 0.01 -27.91
C ASP A 260 8.17 -0.16 -27.20
N CYS A 261 8.26 -1.03 -26.16
CA CYS A 261 9.40 -1.08 -25.24
C CYS A 261 10.03 -2.47 -25.03
N ASN A 262 9.55 -3.53 -25.68
CA ASN A 262 10.06 -4.90 -25.45
C ASN A 262 11.55 -5.08 -25.79
N ASP A 263 12.08 -4.26 -26.68
CA ASP A 263 13.49 -4.20 -27.08
C ASP A 263 14.41 -3.57 -26.01
N ILE A 264 13.82 -3.00 -24.94
CA ILE A 264 14.55 -2.30 -23.87
C ILE A 264 14.85 -3.24 -22.69
N PHE A 265 14.03 -4.27 -22.51
CA PHE A 265 14.09 -5.18 -21.38
C PHE A 265 14.87 -6.45 -21.72
#